data_ad317e04a22500e595ff56bfa5c77807
#
_entry.id   ad317e04a22500e595ff56bfa5c77807
#
_cell.length_a   1.000
_cell.length_b   1.000
_cell.length_c   1.000
_cell.angle_alpha   90.00
_cell.angle_beta   90.00
_cell.angle_gamma   90.00
#
_symmetry.space_group_name_H-M   'P 1'
#
loop_
_entity.id
_entity.type
_entity.pdbx_description
1 polymer ?
#
loop_
_entity_poly.entity_id
_entity_poly.type
_entity_poly.pdbx_seq_one_letter_code
_entity_poly.pdbx_strand_id
1 'polypeptide(L)'
;RRIVIYGLFWKQYKKTDSLASKKGIRAYHRQIGIWFSFFTLTFAFSGAYHATTKWEPYVLDKMVYEPIFKTNELPTANTALALDWKKLENTSLIRYNDSIYYRCELQSNNKTATEKPKWGNKKAQPVSEIVYINSVTNKVRPNLDIDYATYLANYFDDNNQQAACCEMDNSTTEPNCAIKEAKLLETKQLTEFNSREYGFVNKRLPVVKLAYDTPNKKTYFIETATSRLAALVETSDKIEGYSFAIFHKFLFMDWAGKSIRDLSTVLAALIILVVSILGLVLFLKKK
;
A
#
# COMPACT_ATOMS: atom_id res chain seq x y z
N ARG A 1 27.21 -13.63 -19.52
CA ARG A 1 28.08 -14.54 -20.30
C ARG A 1 28.60 -15.72 -19.43
N ARG A 2 29.19 -15.53 -18.24
CA ARG A 2 29.76 -16.62 -17.42
C ARG A 2 28.75 -17.63 -16.93
N ILE A 3 27.53 -17.24 -16.54
CA ILE A 3 26.49 -18.17 -16.09
C ILE A 3 26.04 -19.08 -17.24
N VAL A 4 25.82 -18.51 -18.43
CA VAL A 4 25.44 -19.25 -19.62
C VAL A 4 26.59 -20.20 -20.05
N ILE A 5 27.82 -19.71 -20.06
CA ILE A 5 29.01 -20.51 -20.40
C ILE A 5 29.22 -21.64 -19.39
N TYR A 6 29.01 -21.38 -18.08
CA TYR A 6 29.13 -22.40 -17.03
C TYR A 6 28.08 -23.49 -17.16
N GLY A 7 26.84 -23.12 -17.50
CA GLY A 7 25.76 -24.10 -17.74
C GLY A 7 25.99 -24.94 -19.00
N LEU A 8 26.39 -24.30 -20.11
CA LEU A 8 26.59 -24.98 -21.39
C LEU A 8 27.89 -25.80 -21.48
N PHE A 9 28.94 -25.36 -20.77
CA PHE A 9 30.24 -25.98 -20.82
C PHE A 9 30.71 -26.56 -19.48
N TRP A 10 29.79 -26.98 -18.62
CA TRP A 10 30.07 -27.56 -17.31
C TRP A 10 31.13 -28.67 -17.31
N LYS A 11 31.08 -29.58 -18.30
CA LYS A 11 32.04 -30.69 -18.43
C LYS A 11 33.47 -30.23 -18.76
N GLN A 12 33.62 -29.23 -19.63
CA GLN A 12 34.93 -28.64 -19.97
C GLN A 12 35.53 -27.83 -18.80
N TYR A 13 34.67 -27.11 -18.09
CA TYR A 13 35.07 -26.31 -16.94
C TYR A 13 35.55 -27.18 -15.76
N LYS A 14 34.94 -28.33 -15.52
CA LYS A 14 35.36 -29.31 -14.54
C LYS A 14 36.74 -29.89 -14.84
N LYS A 15 37.06 -30.11 -16.12
CA LYS A 15 38.36 -30.66 -16.55
C LYS A 15 39.52 -29.68 -16.37
N THR A 16 39.25 -28.38 -16.53
CA THR A 16 40.25 -27.30 -16.33
C THR A 16 40.42 -26.97 -14.83
N ASP A 17 39.38 -27.11 -14.01
CA ASP A 17 39.47 -26.86 -12.58
C ASP A 17 40.22 -27.94 -11.79
N SER A 18 40.27 -29.18 -12.30
CA SER A 18 41.04 -30.27 -11.65
C SER A 18 42.55 -29.98 -11.62
N LEU A 19 43.05 -29.19 -12.55
CA LEU A 19 44.46 -28.74 -12.62
C LEU A 19 44.74 -27.46 -11.81
N ALA A 20 43.69 -26.71 -11.43
CA ALA A 20 43.80 -25.42 -10.72
C ALA A 20 43.17 -25.44 -9.31
N SER A 21 43.02 -26.60 -8.71
CA SER A 21 42.39 -26.78 -7.38
C SER A 21 43.28 -26.28 -6.26
N LYS A 22 43.72 -25.04 -6.33
CA LYS A 22 44.13 -24.34 -5.10
C LYS A 22 42.86 -23.77 -4.48
N LYS A 23 42.45 -24.36 -3.34
CA LYS A 23 41.39 -23.88 -2.44
C LYS A 23 41.70 -22.43 -2.03
N GLY A 24 41.29 -21.47 -2.83
CA GLY A 24 41.54 -20.05 -2.63
C GLY A 24 40.26 -19.23 -2.72
N ILE A 25 40.32 -18.00 -2.21
CA ILE A 25 39.21 -17.02 -2.19
C ILE A 25 38.52 -16.93 -3.55
N ARG A 26 39.25 -17.04 -4.67
CA ARG A 26 38.69 -17.02 -6.04
C ARG A 26 37.76 -18.19 -6.31
N ALA A 27 38.06 -19.39 -5.83
CA ALA A 27 37.23 -20.56 -6.01
C ALA A 27 35.91 -20.42 -5.22
N TYR A 28 36.01 -19.99 -3.97
CA TYR A 28 34.82 -19.73 -3.13
C TYR A 28 33.94 -18.64 -3.71
N HIS A 29 34.50 -17.48 -4.05
CA HIS A 29 33.74 -16.39 -4.67
C HIS A 29 33.01 -16.86 -5.94
N ARG A 30 33.68 -17.61 -6.80
CA ARG A 30 33.08 -18.14 -8.03
C ARG A 30 31.96 -19.12 -7.73
N GLN A 31 32.18 -20.09 -6.86
CA GLN A 31 31.22 -21.14 -6.54
C GLN A 31 29.97 -20.56 -5.86
N ILE A 32 30.16 -19.80 -4.80
CA ILE A 32 29.05 -19.17 -4.08
C ILE A 32 28.33 -18.19 -4.99
N GLY A 33 29.06 -17.35 -5.75
CA GLY A 33 28.47 -16.37 -6.67
C GLY A 33 27.60 -16.99 -7.77
N ILE A 34 27.93 -18.19 -8.28
CA ILE A 34 27.10 -18.89 -9.26
C ILE A 34 25.82 -19.41 -8.62
N TRP A 35 25.91 -20.08 -7.47
CA TRP A 35 24.75 -20.62 -6.78
C TRP A 35 23.77 -19.53 -6.33
N PHE A 36 24.30 -18.38 -5.89
CA PHE A 36 23.48 -17.28 -5.40
C PHE A 36 23.24 -16.17 -6.43
N SER A 37 23.69 -16.36 -7.68
CA SER A 37 23.47 -15.37 -8.75
C SER A 37 22.00 -15.05 -8.98
N PHE A 38 21.12 -16.04 -8.86
CA PHE A 38 19.68 -15.84 -8.98
C PHE A 38 19.18 -14.85 -7.93
N PHE A 39 19.51 -15.07 -6.66
CA PHE A 39 19.11 -14.16 -5.58
C PHE A 39 19.70 -12.77 -5.75
N THR A 40 20.98 -12.68 -6.16
CA THR A 40 21.62 -11.38 -6.43
C THR A 40 20.88 -10.62 -7.53
N LEU A 41 20.51 -11.29 -8.60
CA LEU A 41 19.80 -10.67 -9.73
C LEU A 41 18.38 -10.26 -9.33
N THR A 42 17.64 -11.10 -8.59
CA THR A 42 16.28 -10.78 -8.15
C THR A 42 16.25 -9.62 -7.15
N PHE A 43 17.19 -9.59 -6.20
CA PHE A 43 17.36 -8.46 -5.29
C PHE A 43 17.72 -7.16 -6.01
N ALA A 44 18.71 -7.21 -6.92
CA ALA A 44 19.13 -6.04 -7.68
C ALA A 44 17.99 -5.53 -8.58
N PHE A 45 17.29 -6.42 -9.28
CA PHE A 45 16.17 -6.05 -10.14
C PHE A 45 15.03 -5.42 -9.34
N SER A 46 14.56 -6.10 -8.29
CA SER A 46 13.43 -5.59 -7.49
C SER A 46 13.77 -4.30 -6.76
N GLY A 47 15.01 -4.17 -6.27
CA GLY A 47 15.49 -2.94 -5.64
C GLY A 47 15.60 -1.77 -6.62
N ALA A 48 16.16 -1.99 -7.81
CA ALA A 48 16.26 -0.99 -8.86
C ALA A 48 14.87 -0.56 -9.35
N TYR A 49 13.98 -1.51 -9.60
CA TYR A 49 12.61 -1.23 -10.03
C TYR A 49 11.85 -0.42 -8.97
N HIS A 50 11.94 -0.81 -7.69
CA HIS A 50 11.37 -0.04 -6.60
C HIS A 50 11.94 1.38 -6.52
N ALA A 51 13.27 1.52 -6.66
CA ALA A 51 13.92 2.82 -6.61
C ALA A 51 13.50 3.72 -7.78
N THR A 52 13.38 3.19 -9.01
CA THR A 52 12.95 3.98 -10.17
C THR A 52 11.50 4.44 -10.06
N THR A 53 10.59 3.58 -9.59
CA THR A 53 9.18 3.95 -9.41
C THR A 53 8.94 4.94 -8.26
N LYS A 54 9.88 5.02 -7.29
CA LYS A 54 9.81 5.97 -6.17
C LYS A 54 10.76 7.17 -6.33
N TRP A 55 11.49 7.25 -7.42
CA TRP A 55 12.41 8.37 -7.70
C TRP A 55 11.66 9.70 -7.81
N GLU A 56 10.54 9.69 -8.51
CA GLU A 56 9.61 10.81 -8.59
C GLU A 56 8.26 10.33 -8.04
N PRO A 57 8.04 10.46 -6.73
CA PRO A 57 6.79 10.01 -6.15
C PRO A 57 5.66 10.90 -6.71
N TYR A 58 4.59 10.25 -7.15
CA TYR A 58 3.37 10.95 -7.53
C TYR A 58 2.86 11.75 -6.32
N VAL A 59 2.90 13.06 -6.42
CA VAL A 59 2.44 13.97 -5.38
C VAL A 59 0.97 14.25 -5.61
N LEU A 60 0.14 13.86 -4.65
CA LEU A 60 -1.27 14.20 -4.62
C LEU A 60 -1.43 15.58 -3.98
N ASP A 61 -1.82 16.58 -4.75
CA ASP A 61 -2.00 17.95 -4.28
C ASP A 61 -3.13 18.05 -3.25
N LYS A 62 -4.18 17.27 -3.43
CA LYS A 62 -5.33 17.24 -2.54
C LYS A 62 -5.51 15.88 -1.91
N MET A 63 -5.21 15.79 -0.61
CA MET A 63 -5.42 14.60 0.21
C MET A 63 -6.43 14.84 1.34
N VAL A 64 -6.91 16.06 1.52
CA VAL A 64 -7.86 16.44 2.57
C VAL A 64 -8.99 17.24 1.95
N TYR A 65 -10.21 16.88 2.31
CA TYR A 65 -11.39 17.68 2.01
C TYR A 65 -11.74 18.53 3.22
N GLU A 66 -11.59 19.84 3.10
CA GLU A 66 -11.84 20.82 4.17
C GLU A 66 -13.00 21.75 3.76
N PRO A 67 -14.25 21.35 4.01
CA PRO A 67 -15.39 22.19 3.67
C PRO A 67 -15.48 23.40 4.61
N ILE A 68 -15.83 24.57 4.04
CA ILE A 68 -16.08 25.76 4.81
C ILE A 68 -17.51 25.71 5.34
N PHE A 69 -17.70 25.88 6.64
CA PHE A 69 -18.99 25.99 7.31
C PHE A 69 -19.25 27.44 7.70
N LYS A 70 -20.33 28.00 7.19
CA LYS A 70 -20.77 29.34 7.60
C LYS A 70 -21.67 29.24 8.83
N THR A 71 -21.53 30.15 9.77
CA THR A 71 -22.29 30.13 11.04
C THR A 71 -23.81 30.15 10.82
N ASN A 72 -24.29 30.83 9.76
CA ASN A 72 -25.70 30.89 9.42
C ASN A 72 -26.25 29.61 8.78
N GLU A 73 -25.39 28.66 8.38
CA GLU A 73 -25.80 27.35 7.83
C GLU A 73 -26.02 26.33 8.94
N LEU A 74 -25.55 26.62 10.15
CA LEU A 74 -25.70 25.73 11.30
C LEU A 74 -26.95 26.10 12.08
N PRO A 75 -27.75 25.10 12.53
CA PRO A 75 -28.90 25.36 13.33
C PRO A 75 -28.52 25.98 14.69
N THR A 76 -29.21 27.02 15.10
CA THR A 76 -28.86 27.87 16.25
C THR A 76 -29.00 27.20 17.61
N ALA A 77 -29.68 26.11 17.74
CA ALA A 77 -29.73 25.26 18.94
C ALA A 77 -30.53 24.00 18.61
N ASN A 78 -29.87 22.95 18.22
CA ASN A 78 -30.59 21.70 18.07
C ASN A 78 -29.91 20.57 18.80
N THR A 79 -30.36 20.46 20.05
CA THR A 79 -29.88 19.48 21.00
C THR A 79 -30.59 18.12 20.89
N ALA A 80 -31.62 18.04 20.05
CA ALA A 80 -32.40 16.81 19.88
C ALA A 80 -31.85 15.95 18.72
N LEU A 81 -30.58 15.61 18.79
CA LEU A 81 -30.09 14.52 17.95
C LEU A 81 -30.75 13.23 18.38
N ALA A 82 -31.33 12.49 17.43
CA ALA A 82 -31.97 11.19 17.68
C ALA A 82 -30.94 10.10 18.01
N LEU A 83 -30.13 10.34 19.04
CA LEU A 83 -29.01 9.49 19.43
C LEU A 83 -29.04 9.20 20.94
N ASP A 84 -28.55 8.02 21.29
CA ASP A 84 -28.18 7.72 22.66
C ASP A 84 -26.81 8.37 22.97
N TRP A 85 -26.87 9.55 23.60
CA TRP A 85 -25.69 10.33 23.96
C TRP A 85 -24.69 9.58 24.84
N LYS A 86 -25.14 8.55 25.56
CA LYS A 86 -24.25 7.74 26.40
C LYS A 86 -23.31 6.84 25.59
N LYS A 87 -23.70 6.58 24.36
CA LYS A 87 -22.90 5.75 23.44
C LYS A 87 -22.04 6.57 22.48
N LEU A 88 -22.18 7.89 22.46
CA LEU A 88 -21.45 8.76 21.56
C LEU A 88 -19.99 8.85 21.98
N GLU A 89 -19.08 8.42 21.10
CA GLU A 89 -17.63 8.52 21.30
C GLU A 89 -17.06 9.78 20.62
N ASN A 90 -17.53 10.05 19.40
CA ASN A 90 -17.02 11.17 18.63
C ASN A 90 -18.09 11.75 17.70
N THR A 91 -18.01 13.05 17.44
CA THR A 91 -18.87 13.75 16.47
C THR A 91 -18.06 14.71 15.65
N SER A 92 -18.24 14.64 14.33
CA SER A 92 -17.65 15.58 13.38
C SER A 92 -18.72 16.14 12.42
N LEU A 93 -18.47 17.34 11.90
CA LEU A 93 -19.29 17.94 10.86
C LEU A 93 -18.71 17.57 9.49
N ILE A 94 -19.58 17.15 8.59
CA ILE A 94 -19.22 16.92 7.20
C ILE A 94 -20.17 17.69 6.28
N ARG A 95 -19.69 18.00 5.07
CA ARG A 95 -20.53 18.53 3.99
C ARG A 95 -20.60 17.48 2.88
N TYR A 96 -21.83 17.13 2.52
CA TYR A 96 -22.12 16.18 1.45
C TYR A 96 -23.30 16.71 0.60
N ASN A 97 -23.08 16.88 -0.70
CA ASN A 97 -24.08 17.42 -1.63
C ASN A 97 -24.82 18.66 -1.06
N ASP A 98 -24.05 19.71 -0.71
CA ASP A 98 -24.53 20.97 -0.14
C ASP A 98 -25.29 20.89 1.19
N SER A 99 -25.43 19.71 1.73
CA SER A 99 -26.04 19.47 3.04
C SER A 99 -25.00 19.20 4.12
N ILE A 100 -25.24 19.70 5.31
CA ILE A 100 -24.37 19.47 6.47
C ILE A 100 -24.92 18.32 7.29
N TYR A 101 -24.03 17.41 7.68
CA TYR A 101 -24.34 16.26 8.51
C TYR A 101 -23.44 16.22 9.74
N TYR A 102 -23.98 15.78 10.85
CA TYR A 102 -23.22 15.27 11.99
C TYR A 102 -22.85 13.81 11.70
N ARG A 103 -21.57 13.52 11.62
CA ARG A 103 -21.04 12.15 11.59
C ARG A 103 -20.76 11.76 13.04
N CYS A 104 -21.52 10.81 13.56
CA CYS A 104 -21.47 10.37 14.93
C CYS A 104 -20.90 8.95 15.00
N GLU A 105 -19.89 8.75 15.80
CA GLU A 105 -19.34 7.43 16.13
C GLU A 105 -19.92 6.97 17.45
N LEU A 106 -20.60 5.84 17.41
CA LEU A 106 -21.24 5.23 18.57
C LEU A 106 -20.43 4.03 19.04
N GLN A 107 -20.33 3.89 20.34
CA GLN A 107 -19.70 2.73 20.97
C GLN A 107 -20.44 1.45 20.58
N SER A 108 -19.71 0.50 19.97
CA SER A 108 -20.28 -0.80 19.66
C SER A 108 -20.49 -1.63 20.93
N ASN A 109 -21.70 -2.14 21.09
CA ASN A 109 -22.02 -3.07 22.18
C ASN A 109 -21.33 -4.44 22.05
N ASN A 110 -20.69 -4.73 20.90
CA ASN A 110 -20.01 -5.98 20.66
C ASN A 110 -18.58 -5.98 21.23
N LYS A 111 -18.45 -6.22 22.52
CA LYS A 111 -17.20 -6.60 23.18
C LYS A 111 -16.78 -8.04 22.80
N THR A 112 -16.79 -8.39 21.54
CA THR A 112 -16.25 -9.68 21.08
C THR A 112 -14.81 -9.52 20.62
N ALA A 113 -13.92 -9.26 21.59
CA ALA A 113 -12.50 -9.35 21.35
C ALA A 113 -11.81 -9.90 22.58
N THR A 114 -12.04 -11.17 22.86
CA THR A 114 -11.30 -11.95 23.85
C THR A 114 -10.39 -12.96 23.17
N GLU A 115 -9.64 -12.57 22.16
CA GLU A 115 -8.45 -13.30 21.78
C GLU A 115 -7.22 -12.47 22.11
N LYS A 116 -6.33 -13.05 22.94
CA LYS A 116 -5.03 -12.46 23.25
C LYS A 116 -4.27 -12.27 21.93
N PRO A 117 -3.76 -11.08 21.62
CA PRO A 117 -3.07 -10.84 20.37
C PRO A 117 -1.86 -11.76 20.27
N LYS A 118 -1.84 -12.64 19.27
CA LYS A 118 -0.60 -13.30 18.83
C LYS A 118 0.38 -12.19 18.44
N TRP A 119 1.61 -12.36 18.86
CA TRP A 119 2.68 -11.38 18.64
C TRP A 119 2.73 -10.94 17.19
N GLY A 120 2.48 -9.65 16.90
CA GLY A 120 2.47 -9.08 15.54
C GLY A 120 1.12 -8.61 15.01
N ASN A 121 -0.01 -9.03 15.58
CA ASN A 121 -1.33 -8.51 15.20
C ASN A 121 -1.74 -7.39 16.14
N LYS A 122 -1.81 -6.17 15.63
CA LYS A 122 -2.48 -5.09 16.35
C LYS A 122 -3.94 -5.49 16.51
N LYS A 123 -4.50 -5.26 17.71
CA LYS A 123 -5.94 -5.48 17.99
C LYS A 123 -6.76 -4.87 16.85
N ALA A 124 -7.66 -5.66 16.26
CA ALA A 124 -8.73 -5.09 15.47
C ALA A 124 -9.43 -4.04 16.31
N GLN A 125 -9.59 -2.83 15.77
CA GLN A 125 -10.36 -1.79 16.48
C GLN A 125 -11.82 -2.26 16.53
N PRO A 126 -12.51 -2.07 17.65
CA PRO A 126 -13.94 -2.35 17.68
C PRO A 126 -14.60 -1.56 16.55
N VAL A 127 -15.44 -2.22 15.77
CA VAL A 127 -16.18 -1.55 14.70
C VAL A 127 -17.18 -0.63 15.38
N SER A 128 -16.88 0.68 15.41
CA SER A 128 -17.81 1.69 15.89
C SER A 128 -18.98 1.77 14.90
N GLU A 129 -20.18 1.85 15.40
CA GLU A 129 -21.34 2.14 14.57
C GLU A 129 -21.30 3.60 14.14
N ILE A 130 -21.33 3.86 12.83
CA ILE A 130 -21.29 5.21 12.29
C ILE A 130 -22.69 5.63 11.86
N VAL A 131 -23.17 6.72 12.42
CA VAL A 131 -24.50 7.28 12.12
C VAL A 131 -24.35 8.70 11.60
N TYR A 132 -25.07 9.01 10.54
CA TYR A 132 -25.11 10.33 9.94
C TYR A 132 -26.47 10.99 10.18
N ILE A 133 -26.47 12.22 10.69
CA ILE A 133 -27.67 12.98 11.01
C ILE A 133 -27.61 14.30 10.27
N ASN A 134 -28.62 14.60 9.48
CA ASN A 134 -28.72 15.88 8.81
C ASN A 134 -28.90 17.01 9.85
N SER A 135 -28.07 18.03 9.77
CA SER A 135 -28.02 19.10 10.76
C SER A 135 -29.28 19.95 10.85
N VAL A 136 -30.03 20.05 9.74
CA VAL A 136 -31.25 20.88 9.65
C VAL A 136 -32.51 20.06 9.97
N THR A 137 -32.62 18.85 9.38
CA THR A 137 -33.84 18.04 9.49
C THR A 137 -33.84 17.06 10.66
N ASN A 138 -32.67 16.84 11.31
CA ASN A 138 -32.42 15.83 12.33
C ASN A 138 -32.75 14.39 11.92
N LYS A 139 -32.86 14.13 10.63
CA LYS A 139 -33.11 12.78 10.13
C LYS A 139 -31.82 12.00 10.01
N VAL A 140 -31.86 10.77 10.51
CA VAL A 140 -30.78 9.80 10.31
C VAL A 140 -30.77 9.35 8.86
N ARG A 141 -29.56 9.33 8.26
CA ARG A 141 -29.35 8.79 6.92
C ARG A 141 -28.49 7.53 7.03
N PRO A 142 -29.05 6.34 6.85
CA PRO A 142 -28.30 5.09 6.88
C PRO A 142 -27.36 4.99 5.67
N ASN A 143 -26.27 4.25 5.80
CA ASN A 143 -25.28 3.94 4.75
C ASN A 143 -24.61 5.15 4.08
N LEU A 144 -24.72 6.34 4.68
CA LEU A 144 -24.08 7.55 4.10
C LEU A 144 -22.56 7.45 4.09
N ASP A 145 -21.95 6.58 4.90
CA ASP A 145 -20.48 6.43 4.95
C ASP A 145 -19.88 6.01 3.61
N ILE A 146 -20.55 5.11 2.89
CA ILE A 146 -20.14 4.66 1.56
C ILE A 146 -20.38 5.76 0.51
N ASP A 147 -21.55 6.40 0.55
CA ASP A 147 -21.88 7.50 -0.37
C ASP A 147 -20.92 8.66 -0.17
N TYR A 148 -20.57 8.97 1.09
CA TYR A 148 -19.63 10.03 1.43
C TYR A 148 -18.20 9.66 1.00
N ALA A 149 -17.77 8.43 1.20
CA ALA A 149 -16.48 7.95 0.69
C ALA A 149 -16.39 8.06 -0.84
N THR A 150 -17.48 7.73 -1.55
CA THR A 150 -17.56 7.86 -3.02
C THR A 150 -17.50 9.32 -3.46
N TYR A 151 -18.20 10.20 -2.75
CA TYR A 151 -18.12 11.65 -2.97
C TYR A 151 -16.71 12.18 -2.79
N LEU A 152 -16.02 11.78 -1.72
CA LEU A 152 -14.64 12.17 -1.46
C LEU A 152 -13.68 11.61 -2.51
N ALA A 153 -13.87 10.37 -2.95
CA ALA A 153 -13.06 9.79 -4.02
C ALA A 153 -13.16 10.59 -5.32
N ASN A 154 -14.39 10.99 -5.71
CA ASN A 154 -14.61 11.86 -6.87
C ASN A 154 -13.96 13.23 -6.69
N TYR A 155 -14.09 13.82 -5.50
CA TYR A 155 -13.45 15.10 -5.18
C TYR A 155 -11.92 15.01 -5.32
N PHE A 156 -11.30 13.97 -4.78
CA PHE A 156 -9.85 13.78 -4.87
C PHE A 156 -9.40 13.46 -6.29
N ASP A 157 -10.16 12.66 -7.03
CA ASP A 157 -9.83 12.37 -8.43
C ASP A 157 -9.85 13.64 -9.29
N ASP A 158 -10.92 14.43 -9.20
CA ASP A 158 -11.06 15.68 -9.96
C ASP A 158 -9.92 16.69 -9.67
N ASN A 159 -9.59 16.86 -8.39
CA ASN A 159 -8.59 17.88 -7.99
C ASN A 159 -7.15 17.42 -8.26
N ASN A 160 -6.88 16.13 -8.25
CA ASN A 160 -5.54 15.63 -8.56
C ASN A 160 -5.32 15.42 -10.06
N GLN A 161 -6.37 15.16 -10.86
CA GLN A 161 -6.25 15.11 -12.32
C GLN A 161 -5.95 16.49 -12.92
N GLN A 162 -6.54 17.54 -12.39
CA GLN A 162 -6.28 18.90 -12.87
C GLN A 162 -4.80 19.30 -12.72
N ALA A 163 -4.13 18.88 -11.65
CA ALA A 163 -2.71 19.10 -11.47
C ALA A 163 -1.86 18.37 -12.51
N ALA A 164 -2.19 17.13 -12.81
CA ALA A 164 -1.47 16.32 -13.82
C ALA A 164 -1.67 16.86 -15.26
N CYS A 165 -2.85 17.40 -15.59
CA CYS A 165 -3.12 17.99 -16.90
C CYS A 165 -2.41 19.31 -17.15
N CYS A 166 -2.01 20.05 -16.10
CA CYS A 166 -1.28 21.33 -16.25
C CYS A 166 0.20 21.13 -16.60
N GLU A 167 0.75 19.95 -16.38
CA GLU A 167 2.17 19.64 -16.65
C GLU A 167 2.41 18.95 -18.01
N MET A 168 1.36 18.49 -18.69
CA MET A 168 1.50 17.78 -19.98
C MET A 168 1.23 18.70 -21.17
N ASP A 169 2.20 18.73 -22.06
CA ASP A 169 2.14 19.38 -23.37
C ASP A 169 1.08 18.72 -24.26
N ASN A 170 0.36 19.52 -25.05
CA ASN A 170 -0.90 19.28 -25.75
C ASN A 170 -0.94 18.17 -26.82
N SER A 171 -0.30 17.02 -26.70
CA SER A 171 -0.15 16.11 -27.84
C SER A 171 -0.60 14.67 -27.72
N THR A 172 -1.21 14.21 -26.62
CA THR A 172 -1.77 12.86 -26.58
C THR A 172 -3.10 12.83 -25.84
N THR A 173 -4.14 12.40 -26.56
CA THR A 173 -5.44 12.04 -26.01
C THR A 173 -5.29 10.79 -25.15
N GLU A 174 -4.86 10.95 -23.90
CA GLU A 174 -4.91 9.86 -22.93
C GLU A 174 -6.37 9.47 -22.68
N PRO A 175 -6.68 8.16 -22.60
CA PRO A 175 -8.05 7.71 -22.31
C PRO A 175 -8.49 8.30 -20.97
N ASN A 176 -9.69 8.86 -20.95
CA ASN A 176 -10.28 9.51 -19.79
C ASN A 176 -10.23 8.57 -18.55
N CYS A 177 -9.29 8.85 -17.64
CA CYS A 177 -9.07 8.07 -16.43
C CYS A 177 -9.94 8.54 -15.26
N ALA A 178 -10.95 9.38 -15.51
CA ALA A 178 -11.85 9.88 -14.48
C ALA A 178 -12.72 8.74 -13.90
N ILE A 179 -12.82 8.71 -12.57
CA ILE A 179 -13.62 7.66 -11.91
C ILE A 179 -15.11 7.91 -11.97
N LYS A 180 -15.57 9.12 -12.30
CA LYS A 180 -16.99 9.47 -12.40
C LYS A 180 -17.75 8.65 -13.42
N GLU A 181 -17.09 8.28 -14.52
CA GLU A 181 -17.67 7.47 -15.60
C GLU A 181 -17.34 5.99 -15.44
N ALA A 182 -16.45 5.64 -14.50
CA ALA A 182 -16.00 4.29 -14.29
C ALA A 182 -16.94 3.51 -13.37
N LYS A 183 -17.13 2.23 -13.70
CA LYS A 183 -17.92 1.32 -12.86
C LYS A 183 -17.19 1.06 -11.53
N LEU A 184 -17.90 1.23 -10.42
CA LEU A 184 -17.44 0.79 -9.10
C LEU A 184 -17.49 -0.74 -9.02
N LEU A 185 -16.36 -1.39 -8.87
CA LEU A 185 -16.21 -2.85 -8.84
C LEU A 185 -16.34 -3.43 -7.44
N GLU A 186 -15.77 -2.74 -6.45
CA GLU A 186 -15.72 -3.24 -5.08
C GLU A 186 -15.82 -2.08 -4.09
N THR A 187 -16.65 -2.28 -3.06
CA THR A 187 -16.74 -1.40 -1.90
C THR A 187 -16.57 -2.24 -0.66
N LYS A 188 -15.63 -1.88 0.20
CA LYS A 188 -15.35 -2.62 1.44
C LYS A 188 -14.87 -1.70 2.54
N GLN A 189 -15.42 -1.83 3.74
CA GLN A 189 -14.88 -1.18 4.91
C GLN A 189 -13.74 -2.01 5.50
N LEU A 190 -12.59 -1.39 5.72
CA LEU A 190 -11.41 -2.01 6.30
C LEU A 190 -11.19 -1.45 7.70
N THR A 191 -11.13 -2.34 8.69
CA THR A 191 -10.91 -2.02 10.11
C THR A 191 -9.56 -2.52 10.62
N GLU A 192 -8.85 -3.27 9.79
CA GLU A 192 -7.52 -3.82 10.11
C GLU A 192 -6.58 -3.73 8.91
N PHE A 193 -5.28 -3.69 9.19
CA PHE A 193 -4.26 -3.68 8.13
C PHE A 193 -4.03 -5.08 7.57
N ASN A 194 -4.05 -5.17 6.25
CA ASN A 194 -3.71 -6.37 5.51
C ASN A 194 -2.53 -6.07 4.57
N SER A 195 -1.43 -6.77 4.74
CA SER A 195 -0.20 -6.52 3.96
C SER A 195 -0.36 -6.73 2.45
N ARG A 196 -1.40 -7.46 2.00
CA ARG A 196 -1.68 -7.71 0.59
C ARG A 196 -2.61 -6.68 -0.04
N GLU A 197 -3.46 -6.04 0.76
CA GLU A 197 -4.50 -5.14 0.29
C GLU A 197 -4.25 -3.70 0.74
N TYR A 198 -4.05 -3.51 2.04
CA TYR A 198 -3.86 -2.19 2.65
C TYR A 198 -2.89 -2.30 3.83
N GLY A 199 -1.62 -1.99 3.57
CA GLY A 199 -0.55 -2.18 4.53
C GLY A 199 -0.53 -1.14 5.66
N PHE A 200 0.09 -1.50 6.78
CA PHE A 200 0.22 -0.63 7.97
C PHE A 200 0.99 0.68 7.69
N VAL A 201 1.73 0.75 6.60
CA VAL A 201 2.45 1.97 6.17
C VAL A 201 1.52 3.16 5.97
N ASN A 202 0.26 2.91 5.63
CA ASN A 202 -0.77 3.93 5.45
C ASN A 202 -1.26 4.55 6.77
N LYS A 203 -1.05 3.89 7.89
CA LYS A 203 -1.28 4.34 9.29
C LYS A 203 -2.72 4.73 9.66
N ARG A 204 -3.70 4.63 8.75
CA ARG A 204 -5.07 5.11 8.93
C ARG A 204 -6.06 3.96 8.88
N LEU A 205 -6.94 3.89 9.87
CA LEU A 205 -8.08 2.97 9.97
C LEU A 205 -9.14 3.61 10.88
N PRO A 206 -10.42 3.34 10.68
CA PRO A 206 -10.99 2.57 9.56
C PRO A 206 -10.97 3.35 8.25
N VAL A 207 -10.97 2.63 7.11
CA VAL A 207 -11.06 3.24 5.78
C VAL A 207 -12.08 2.50 4.92
N VAL A 208 -12.69 3.21 3.98
CA VAL A 208 -13.53 2.63 2.93
C VAL A 208 -12.67 2.45 1.69
N LYS A 209 -12.58 1.21 1.20
CA LYS A 209 -11.97 0.85 -0.07
C LYS A 209 -12.99 1.00 -1.18
N LEU A 210 -12.64 1.70 -2.25
CA LEU A 210 -13.42 1.88 -3.46
C LEU A 210 -12.56 1.53 -4.66
N ALA A 211 -12.85 0.42 -5.34
CA ALA A 211 -12.11 -0.01 -6.52
C ALA A 211 -12.92 0.27 -7.79
N TYR A 212 -12.33 0.97 -8.74
CA TYR A 212 -12.97 1.39 -9.99
C TYR A 212 -12.40 0.65 -11.20
N ASP A 213 -13.25 0.46 -12.21
CA ASP A 213 -12.89 -0.13 -13.50
C ASP A 213 -12.33 0.93 -14.45
N THR A 214 -11.28 1.60 -14.02
CA THR A 214 -10.51 2.50 -14.86
C THR A 214 -9.39 1.73 -15.59
N PRO A 215 -8.78 2.27 -16.65
CA PRO A 215 -7.65 1.64 -17.34
C PRO A 215 -6.52 1.25 -16.36
N ASN A 216 -6.23 2.12 -15.39
CA ASN A 216 -5.20 1.90 -14.36
C ASN A 216 -5.72 1.15 -13.13
N LYS A 217 -6.98 0.68 -13.11
CA LYS A 217 -7.62 0.00 -11.96
C LYS A 217 -7.44 0.76 -10.66
N LYS A 218 -7.78 2.05 -10.66
CA LYS A 218 -7.67 2.92 -9.48
C LYS A 218 -8.43 2.36 -8.29
N THR A 219 -7.78 2.35 -7.14
CA THR A 219 -8.37 1.92 -5.86
C THR A 219 -8.12 3.02 -4.83
N TYR A 220 -9.19 3.63 -4.35
CA TYR A 220 -9.18 4.67 -3.33
C TYR A 220 -9.40 4.07 -1.95
N PHE A 221 -8.61 4.51 -0.97
CA PHE A 221 -8.82 4.20 0.43
C PHE A 221 -9.13 5.51 1.15
N ILE A 222 -10.38 5.66 1.57
CA ILE A 222 -10.92 6.91 2.13
C ILE A 222 -11.16 6.77 3.63
N GLU A 223 -10.57 7.65 4.42
CA GLU A 223 -10.87 7.82 5.83
C GLU A 223 -12.00 8.85 5.97
N THR A 224 -13.22 8.38 6.19
CA THR A 224 -14.41 9.25 6.29
C THR A 224 -14.44 10.09 7.56
N ALA A 225 -13.77 9.61 8.62
CA ALA A 225 -13.69 10.32 9.91
C ALA A 225 -13.02 11.69 9.80
N THR A 226 -11.99 11.82 9.01
CA THR A 226 -11.21 13.04 8.82
C THR A 226 -11.30 13.59 7.39
N SER A 227 -12.20 13.04 6.56
CA SER A 227 -12.41 13.44 5.16
C SER A 227 -11.11 13.43 4.36
N ARG A 228 -10.35 12.33 4.49
CA ARG A 228 -9.01 12.21 3.88
C ARG A 228 -8.88 11.05 2.92
N LEU A 229 -8.06 11.28 1.90
CA LEU A 229 -7.48 10.23 1.09
C LEU A 229 -6.35 9.56 1.88
N ALA A 230 -6.55 8.32 2.30
CA ALA A 230 -5.53 7.56 3.03
C ALA A 230 -4.51 6.94 2.08
N ALA A 231 -4.96 6.45 0.91
CA ALA A 231 -4.10 5.98 -0.17
C ALA A 231 -4.87 5.94 -1.49
N LEU A 232 -4.16 6.19 -2.58
CA LEU A 232 -4.54 5.85 -3.95
C LEU A 232 -3.57 4.76 -4.43
N VAL A 233 -4.11 3.68 -5.00
CA VAL A 233 -3.32 2.54 -5.49
C VAL A 233 -3.75 2.21 -6.91
N GLU A 234 -2.80 2.21 -7.82
CA GLU A 234 -2.99 1.84 -9.23
C GLU A 234 -2.37 0.48 -9.54
N THR A 235 -2.57 0.01 -10.78
CA THR A 235 -1.99 -1.27 -11.24
C THR A 235 -0.46 -1.26 -11.16
N SER A 236 0.18 -0.15 -11.51
CA SER A 236 1.63 0.05 -11.44
C SER A 236 2.16 -0.15 -10.00
N ASP A 237 1.49 0.44 -9.00
CA ASP A 237 1.85 0.29 -7.59
C ASP A 237 1.70 -1.16 -7.12
N LYS A 238 0.67 -1.86 -7.59
CA LYS A 238 0.46 -3.28 -7.28
C LYS A 238 1.57 -4.14 -7.87
N ILE A 239 1.94 -3.90 -9.14
CA ILE A 239 3.01 -4.65 -9.81
C ILE A 239 4.35 -4.41 -9.10
N GLU A 240 4.67 -3.15 -8.79
CA GLU A 240 5.87 -2.77 -8.03
C GLU A 240 5.88 -3.45 -6.66
N GLY A 241 4.80 -3.29 -5.88
CA GLY A 241 4.68 -3.87 -4.55
C GLY A 241 4.80 -5.39 -4.54
N TYR A 242 4.16 -6.10 -5.49
CA TYR A 242 4.29 -7.55 -5.62
C TYR A 242 5.69 -7.97 -6.08
N SER A 243 6.29 -7.26 -7.03
CA SER A 243 7.67 -7.51 -7.46
C SER A 243 8.62 -7.44 -6.26
N PHE A 244 8.53 -6.37 -5.48
CA PHE A 244 9.33 -6.21 -4.28
C PHE A 244 9.03 -7.30 -3.23
N ALA A 245 7.76 -7.60 -2.99
CA ALA A 245 7.36 -8.61 -2.02
C ALA A 245 7.83 -10.03 -2.39
N ILE A 246 7.74 -10.39 -3.67
CA ILE A 246 8.15 -11.73 -4.15
C ILE A 246 9.66 -11.85 -4.19
N PHE A 247 10.36 -10.91 -4.84
CA PHE A 247 11.79 -11.03 -5.14
C PHE A 247 12.70 -10.54 -4.01
N HIS A 248 12.21 -9.60 -3.19
CA HIS A 248 13.00 -9.03 -2.10
C HIS A 248 12.64 -9.58 -0.72
N LYS A 249 11.34 -9.86 -0.48
CA LYS A 249 10.85 -10.37 0.81
C LYS A 249 10.43 -11.84 0.78
N PHE A 250 10.65 -12.55 -0.31
CA PHE A 250 10.33 -13.97 -0.46
C PHE A 250 8.88 -14.33 -0.09
N LEU A 251 7.91 -13.51 -0.57
CA LEU A 251 6.50 -13.71 -0.28
C LEU A 251 6.00 -15.12 -0.69
N PHE A 252 6.64 -15.74 -1.68
CA PHE A 252 6.34 -17.12 -2.08
C PHE A 252 6.61 -18.16 -0.99
N MET A 253 7.34 -17.79 0.09
CA MET A 253 7.59 -18.63 1.26
C MET A 253 6.59 -18.38 2.41
N ASP A 254 5.48 -17.66 2.19
CA ASP A 254 4.46 -17.40 3.23
C ASP A 254 3.89 -18.68 3.86
N TRP A 255 3.86 -19.76 3.09
CA TRP A 255 3.43 -21.10 3.58
C TRP A 255 4.30 -21.62 4.74
N ALA A 256 5.56 -21.22 4.82
CA ALA A 256 6.48 -21.62 5.90
C ALA A 256 6.37 -20.73 7.15
N GLY A 257 5.54 -19.67 7.09
CA GLY A 257 5.36 -18.71 8.15
C GLY A 257 6.36 -17.54 8.12
N LYS A 258 5.97 -16.44 8.76
CA LYS A 258 6.71 -15.17 8.73
C LYS A 258 8.16 -15.31 9.22
N SER A 259 8.40 -16.03 10.31
CA SER A 259 9.73 -16.14 10.91
C SER A 259 10.73 -16.84 9.97
N ILE A 260 10.29 -17.91 9.30
CA ILE A 260 11.14 -18.66 8.35
C ILE A 260 11.40 -17.80 7.11
N ARG A 261 10.40 -17.12 6.59
CA ARG A 261 10.53 -16.22 5.46
C ARG A 261 11.52 -15.08 5.75
N ASP A 262 11.36 -14.40 6.89
CA ASP A 262 12.22 -13.29 7.27
C ASP A 262 13.67 -13.76 7.52
N LEU A 263 13.86 -14.94 8.14
CA LEU A 263 15.18 -15.56 8.29
C LEU A 263 15.82 -15.87 6.93
N SER A 264 15.07 -16.43 5.99
CA SER A 264 15.56 -16.74 4.64
C SER A 264 16.00 -15.49 3.89
N THR A 265 15.25 -14.38 4.05
CA THR A 265 15.60 -13.07 3.46
C THR A 265 16.93 -12.56 4.04
N VAL A 266 17.09 -12.62 5.37
CA VAL A 266 18.34 -12.21 6.07
C VAL A 266 19.53 -13.07 5.62
N LEU A 267 19.35 -14.39 5.54
CA LEU A 267 20.40 -15.30 5.07
C LEU A 267 20.82 -15.00 3.63
N ALA A 268 19.86 -14.78 2.73
CA ALA A 268 20.15 -14.40 1.35
C ALA A 268 20.93 -13.08 1.27
N ALA A 269 20.53 -12.06 2.02
CA ALA A 269 21.23 -10.79 2.10
C ALA A 269 22.67 -10.94 2.63
N LEU A 270 22.88 -11.74 3.67
CA LEU A 270 24.22 -12.03 4.21
C LEU A 270 25.11 -12.74 3.18
N ILE A 271 24.59 -13.69 2.44
CA ILE A 271 25.35 -14.39 1.40
C ILE A 271 25.74 -13.42 0.28
N ILE A 272 24.83 -12.55 -0.16
CA ILE A 272 25.13 -11.51 -1.17
C ILE A 272 26.23 -10.58 -0.64
N LEU A 273 26.17 -10.16 0.62
CA LEU A 273 27.20 -9.35 1.25
C LEU A 273 28.57 -10.05 1.26
N VAL A 274 28.63 -11.32 1.67
CA VAL A 274 29.86 -12.11 1.67
C VAL A 274 30.46 -12.22 0.26
N VAL A 275 29.64 -12.54 -0.75
CA VAL A 275 30.09 -12.62 -2.14
C VAL A 275 30.63 -11.27 -2.62
N SER A 276 29.98 -10.17 -2.25
CA SER A 276 30.41 -8.81 -2.62
C SER A 276 31.77 -8.46 -1.97
N ILE A 277 31.96 -8.78 -0.69
CA ILE A 277 33.22 -8.56 0.04
C ILE A 277 34.35 -9.41 -0.59
N LEU A 278 34.09 -10.70 -0.87
CA LEU A 278 35.07 -11.56 -1.53
C LEU A 278 35.47 -11.02 -2.90
N GLY A 279 34.51 -10.51 -3.66
CA GLY A 279 34.74 -9.85 -4.95
C GLY A 279 35.62 -8.61 -4.83
N LEU A 280 35.34 -7.75 -3.84
CA LEU A 280 36.12 -6.56 -3.54
C LEU A 280 37.57 -6.90 -3.15
N VAL A 281 37.76 -7.86 -2.25
CA VAL A 281 39.10 -8.34 -1.83
C VAL A 281 39.88 -8.86 -3.04
N LEU A 282 39.24 -9.62 -3.93
CA LEU A 282 39.88 -10.11 -5.15
C LEU A 282 40.25 -8.98 -6.11
N PHE A 283 39.41 -7.95 -6.20
CA PHE A 283 39.68 -6.78 -7.02
C PHE A 283 40.90 -6.00 -6.50
N LEU A 284 40.94 -5.74 -5.20
CA LEU A 284 42.06 -5.01 -4.56
C LEU A 284 43.40 -5.80 -4.60
N LYS A 285 43.34 -7.13 -4.50
CA LYS A 285 44.57 -7.98 -4.59
C LYS A 285 45.12 -8.12 -6.03
N LYS A 286 44.41 -7.65 -7.05
CA LYS A 286 44.85 -7.70 -8.43
C LYS A 286 45.74 -6.51 -8.83
N LYS A 287 45.89 -5.51 -7.95
CA LYS A 287 46.92 -4.48 -8.03
C LYS A 287 48.16 -4.96 -7.34
#